data_142542c9c569bb04ea9e330f159cdad3
#
_entry.id   142542c9c569bb04ea9e330f159cdad3
#
_cell.length_a   1.000
_cell.length_b   1.000
_cell.length_c   1.000
_cell.angle_alpha   90.00
_cell.angle_beta   90.00
_cell.angle_gamma   90.00
#
_symmetry.space_group_name_H-M   'P 1'
#
loop_
_entity.id
_entity.type
_entity.pdbx_description
1 polymer ?
#
loop_
_entity_poly.entity_id
_entity_poly.type
_entity_poly.pdbx_seq_one_letter_code
_entity_poly.pdbx_strand_id
1 'polypeptide(L)'
;MMLWLYELKKTIKPAEYIRLLDTFDLGKKKSNRLLRKTGVVTEGNAVIRPPFYFERGRMTLGRNVLINSGCIFLDQAAITIGDGALLGPQVRLCTTTHDLDPEKRHSHTRSMPITIGANAWIGAGAVVLPGVTIGENSVIGANSVVTADVPANAVYAGTPARFKKWLDGRAAVE
;
A
#
# COMPACT_ATOMS: atom_id res chain seq x y z
N MET A 1 28.46 4.99 2.33
CA MET A 1 27.70 5.14 1.05
C MET A 1 27.37 6.61 0.86
N MET A 2 27.70 7.21 -0.28
CA MET A 2 27.55 8.66 -0.50
C MET A 2 26.18 8.96 -1.10
N LEU A 3 25.27 9.51 -0.30
CA LEU A 3 23.87 9.82 -0.67
C LEU A 3 23.74 10.71 -1.93
N TRP A 4 24.65 11.68 -2.10
CA TRP A 4 24.61 12.60 -3.25
C TRP A 4 24.74 11.91 -4.62
N LEU A 5 25.42 10.75 -4.70
CA LEU A 5 25.52 9.97 -5.94
C LEU A 5 24.16 9.49 -6.42
N TYR A 6 23.22 9.17 -5.52
CA TYR A 6 21.87 8.75 -5.87
C TYR A 6 20.99 9.92 -6.33
N GLU A 7 21.33 11.13 -5.90
CA GLU A 7 20.65 12.33 -6.38
C GLU A 7 20.99 12.64 -7.84
N LEU A 8 22.17 12.27 -8.29
CA LEU A 8 22.61 12.44 -9.69
C LEU A 8 22.05 11.36 -10.64
N LYS A 9 21.70 10.16 -10.14
CA LYS A 9 21.13 9.11 -10.97
C LYS A 9 19.76 9.52 -11.52
N LYS A 10 19.49 9.20 -12.79
CA LYS A 10 18.16 9.41 -13.41
C LYS A 10 17.12 8.44 -12.84
N THR A 11 17.51 7.19 -12.62
CA THR A 11 16.69 6.12 -12.02
C THR A 11 17.48 5.39 -10.96
N ILE A 12 16.78 4.80 -9.99
CA ILE A 12 17.32 3.90 -8.95
C ILE A 12 16.44 2.67 -8.81
N LYS A 13 17.01 1.56 -8.36
CA LYS A 13 16.23 0.34 -8.09
C LYS A 13 15.45 0.48 -6.77
N PRO A 14 14.28 -0.17 -6.61
CA PRO A 14 13.56 -0.23 -5.34
C PRO A 14 14.45 -0.56 -4.14
N ALA A 15 15.28 -1.61 -4.25
CA ALA A 15 16.21 -2.01 -3.20
C ALA A 15 17.24 -0.92 -2.82
N GLU A 16 17.65 -0.06 -3.77
CA GLU A 16 18.53 1.06 -3.47
C GLU A 16 17.80 2.14 -2.66
N TYR A 17 16.54 2.44 -3.01
CA TYR A 17 15.72 3.38 -2.25
C TYR A 17 15.44 2.87 -0.83
N ILE A 18 15.04 1.60 -0.68
CA ILE A 18 14.79 0.97 0.62
C ILE A 18 16.02 1.11 1.52
N ARG A 19 17.20 0.73 1.01
CA ARG A 19 18.45 0.87 1.76
C ARG A 19 18.76 2.31 2.13
N LEU A 20 18.48 3.28 1.26
CA LEU A 20 18.67 4.70 1.56
C LEU A 20 17.71 5.18 2.65
N LEU A 21 16.45 4.76 2.58
CA LEU A 21 15.41 5.10 3.55
C LEU A 21 15.74 4.54 4.94
N ASP A 22 16.28 3.31 5.02
CA ASP A 22 16.64 2.65 6.28
C ASP A 22 17.93 3.20 6.88
N THR A 23 18.84 3.74 6.05
CA THR A 23 20.16 4.19 6.50
C THR A 23 20.22 5.67 6.87
N PHE A 24 19.40 6.50 6.21
CA PHE A 24 19.47 7.94 6.33
C PHE A 24 18.11 8.54 6.72
N ASP A 25 18.12 9.55 7.59
CA ASP A 25 16.96 10.44 7.72
C ASP A 25 16.89 11.35 6.50
N LEU A 26 16.08 10.91 5.53
CA LEU A 26 15.98 11.60 4.26
C LEU A 26 15.14 12.88 4.31
N GLY A 27 14.29 13.01 5.31
CA GLY A 27 13.23 14.01 5.33
C GLY A 27 12.23 13.83 4.17
N LYS A 28 11.03 14.37 4.32
CA LYS A 28 9.89 14.13 3.41
C LYS A 28 10.18 14.46 1.93
N LYS A 29 10.76 15.62 1.66
CA LYS A 29 11.00 16.09 0.27
C LYS A 29 12.03 15.21 -0.48
N LYS A 30 13.14 14.89 0.19
CA LYS A 30 14.22 14.08 -0.39
C LYS A 30 13.76 12.64 -0.60
N SER A 31 13.08 12.04 0.37
CA SER A 31 12.50 10.70 0.28
C SER A 31 11.58 10.59 -0.95
N ASN A 32 10.64 11.51 -1.14
CA ASN A 32 9.74 11.49 -2.29
C ASN A 32 10.47 11.70 -3.62
N ARG A 33 11.50 12.57 -3.67
CA ARG A 33 12.31 12.75 -4.88
C ARG A 33 13.03 11.45 -5.28
N LEU A 34 13.61 10.74 -4.33
CA LEU A 34 14.28 9.46 -4.58
C LEU A 34 13.27 8.35 -4.91
N LEU A 35 12.12 8.33 -4.24
CA LEU A 35 11.05 7.37 -4.53
C LEU A 35 10.58 7.45 -5.98
N ARG A 36 10.35 8.65 -6.51
CA ARG A 36 9.97 8.83 -7.93
C ARG A 36 10.99 8.23 -8.91
N LYS A 37 12.26 8.18 -8.55
CA LYS A 37 13.30 7.57 -9.38
C LYS A 37 13.21 6.04 -9.48
N THR A 38 12.41 5.40 -8.62
CA THR A 38 12.14 3.95 -8.68
C THR A 38 10.98 3.59 -9.62
N GLY A 39 10.32 4.57 -10.23
CA GLY A 39 9.13 4.39 -11.06
C GLY A 39 7.82 4.71 -10.35
N VAL A 40 7.83 4.92 -9.03
CA VAL A 40 6.63 5.31 -8.27
C VAL A 40 6.17 6.71 -8.70
N VAL A 41 4.88 6.82 -9.01
CA VAL A 41 4.21 8.10 -9.27
C VAL A 41 3.72 8.69 -7.95
N THR A 42 4.00 9.96 -7.70
CA THR A 42 3.46 10.67 -6.53
C THR A 42 2.84 11.99 -6.97
N GLU A 43 1.56 12.20 -6.65
CA GLU A 43 0.86 13.46 -6.93
C GLU A 43 1.19 14.56 -5.91
N GLY A 44 1.78 14.17 -4.79
CA GLY A 44 2.22 15.08 -3.73
C GLY A 44 3.41 14.53 -2.97
N ASN A 45 3.48 14.89 -1.69
CA ASN A 45 4.50 14.37 -0.80
C ASN A 45 3.88 13.36 0.18
N ALA A 46 4.12 12.07 -0.06
CA ALA A 46 3.81 11.02 0.90
C ALA A 46 4.76 11.07 2.12
N VAL A 47 4.28 10.66 3.27
CA VAL A 47 5.11 10.36 4.45
C VAL A 47 5.34 8.86 4.47
N ILE A 48 6.59 8.44 4.34
CA ILE A 48 6.97 7.02 4.37
C ILE A 48 7.91 6.82 5.55
N ARG A 49 7.50 5.98 6.49
CA ARG A 49 8.28 5.65 7.69
C ARG A 49 8.99 4.31 7.51
N PRO A 50 10.31 4.26 7.66
CA PRO A 50 11.03 3.00 7.58
C PRO A 50 10.72 2.06 8.78
N PRO A 51 10.97 0.75 8.62
CA PRO A 51 11.28 0.09 7.36
C PRO A 51 10.05 0.04 6.45
N PHE A 52 10.27 0.13 5.14
CA PHE A 52 9.24 0.02 4.12
C PHE A 52 9.77 -0.82 2.96
N TYR A 53 9.01 -1.83 2.52
CA TYR A 53 9.40 -2.72 1.43
C TYR A 53 8.44 -2.65 0.26
N PHE A 54 8.96 -2.62 -0.97
CA PHE A 54 8.22 -2.82 -2.21
C PHE A 54 9.14 -3.42 -3.29
N GLU A 55 8.58 -4.03 -4.35
CA GLU A 55 9.33 -4.83 -5.30
C GLU A 55 9.64 -4.13 -6.62
N ARG A 56 8.66 -3.47 -7.24
CA ARG A 56 8.74 -3.00 -8.63
C ARG A 56 8.63 -1.50 -8.79
N GLY A 57 8.02 -0.80 -7.86
CA GLY A 57 7.70 0.62 -7.99
C GLY A 57 6.43 0.87 -8.83
N ARG A 58 5.56 -0.13 -8.96
CA ARG A 58 4.28 -0.02 -9.68
C ARG A 58 3.20 0.59 -8.79
N MET A 59 3.48 1.76 -8.27
CA MET A 59 2.61 2.44 -7.33
C MET A 59 2.29 3.86 -7.79
N THR A 60 1.05 4.28 -7.53
CA THR A 60 0.62 5.67 -7.61
C THR A 60 0.15 6.11 -6.22
N LEU A 61 0.77 7.16 -5.69
CA LEU A 61 0.46 7.72 -4.39
C LEU A 61 -0.13 9.12 -4.57
N GLY A 62 -1.32 9.32 -4.06
CA GLY A 62 -1.97 10.62 -3.98
C GLY A 62 -1.27 11.58 -3.01
N ARG A 63 -1.89 12.73 -2.80
CA ARG A 63 -1.40 13.77 -1.89
C ARG A 63 -1.60 13.37 -0.43
N ASN A 64 -0.64 13.72 0.43
CA ASN A 64 -0.72 13.53 1.89
C ASN A 64 -0.94 12.07 2.35
N VAL A 65 -0.54 11.08 1.56
CA VAL A 65 -0.57 9.68 1.95
C VAL A 65 0.43 9.44 3.09
N LEU A 66 0.01 8.68 4.12
CA LEU A 66 0.88 8.16 5.17
C LEU A 66 1.06 6.66 5.02
N ILE A 67 2.29 6.21 4.84
CA ILE A 67 2.70 4.80 4.92
C ILE A 67 3.55 4.65 6.18
N ASN A 68 3.03 3.94 7.18
CA ASN A 68 3.71 3.75 8.46
C ASN A 68 4.75 2.62 8.38
N SER A 69 5.54 2.47 9.44
CA SER A 69 6.67 1.53 9.49
C SER A 69 6.25 0.07 9.36
N GLY A 70 7.12 -0.75 8.78
CA GLY A 70 6.90 -2.18 8.59
C GLY A 70 5.94 -2.55 7.47
N CYS A 71 5.47 -1.59 6.67
CA CYS A 71 4.60 -1.89 5.54
C CYS A 71 5.34 -2.64 4.43
N ILE A 72 4.64 -3.61 3.80
CA ILE A 72 5.15 -4.46 2.73
C ILE A 72 4.17 -4.42 1.56
N PHE A 73 4.67 -4.00 0.38
CA PHE A 73 3.88 -3.95 -0.84
C PHE A 73 4.49 -4.90 -1.88
N LEU A 74 3.77 -5.98 -2.18
CA LEU A 74 4.12 -6.90 -3.27
C LEU A 74 3.44 -6.40 -4.54
N ASP A 75 4.06 -5.41 -5.20
CA ASP A 75 3.51 -4.62 -6.28
C ASP A 75 3.85 -5.18 -7.68
N GLN A 76 3.59 -6.49 -7.89
CA GLN A 76 3.68 -7.13 -9.20
C GLN A 76 2.61 -6.60 -10.17
N ALA A 77 1.40 -6.27 -9.69
CA ALA A 77 0.43 -5.42 -10.36
C ALA A 77 0.39 -4.03 -9.73
N ALA A 78 -0.38 -3.12 -10.29
CA ALA A 78 -0.47 -1.74 -9.82
C ALA A 78 -1.10 -1.63 -8.42
N ILE A 79 -0.56 -0.74 -7.60
CA ILE A 79 -1.16 -0.30 -6.34
C ILE A 79 -1.46 1.19 -6.46
N THR A 80 -2.73 1.55 -6.31
CA THR A 80 -3.15 2.95 -6.29
C THR A 80 -3.62 3.32 -4.88
N ILE A 81 -3.09 4.40 -4.32
CA ILE A 81 -3.45 4.90 -3.00
C ILE A 81 -3.88 6.36 -3.14
N GLY A 82 -5.14 6.63 -2.83
CA GLY A 82 -5.77 7.94 -2.96
C GLY A 82 -5.28 8.97 -1.95
N ASP A 83 -5.69 10.22 -2.18
CA ASP A 83 -5.33 11.38 -1.35
C ASP A 83 -5.69 11.16 0.12
N GLY A 84 -4.79 11.52 1.02
CA GLY A 84 -5.03 11.50 2.47
C GLY A 84 -5.17 10.10 3.08
N ALA A 85 -4.99 9.02 2.33
CA ALA A 85 -5.08 7.68 2.87
C ALA A 85 -4.00 7.41 3.93
N LEU A 86 -4.42 6.69 4.99
CA LEU A 86 -3.58 6.37 6.14
C LEU A 86 -3.37 4.86 6.23
N LEU A 87 -2.13 4.42 6.06
CA LEU A 87 -1.75 3.01 6.26
C LEU A 87 -1.02 2.88 7.60
N GLY A 88 -1.61 2.11 8.51
CA GLY A 88 -1.03 1.80 9.81
C GLY A 88 0.25 0.97 9.71
N PRO A 89 0.96 0.78 10.83
CA PRO A 89 2.17 -0.05 10.84
C PRO A 89 1.90 -1.47 10.37
N GLN A 90 2.87 -2.07 9.66
CA GLN A 90 2.85 -3.46 9.22
C GLN A 90 1.70 -3.84 8.27
N VAL A 91 1.08 -2.87 7.59
CA VAL A 91 0.09 -3.15 6.53
C VAL A 91 0.76 -3.86 5.37
N ARG A 92 0.09 -4.89 4.84
CA ARG A 92 0.55 -5.65 3.67
C ARG A 92 -0.43 -5.50 2.52
N LEU A 93 0.05 -5.02 1.37
CA LEU A 93 -0.71 -4.97 0.13
C LEU A 93 -0.11 -6.01 -0.81
N CYS A 94 -0.85 -7.10 -1.07
CA CYS A 94 -0.35 -8.23 -1.85
C CYS A 94 -1.10 -8.27 -3.18
N THR A 95 -0.49 -7.82 -4.27
CA THR A 95 -1.13 -7.88 -5.59
C THR A 95 -1.01 -9.23 -6.26
N THR A 96 -0.22 -10.16 -5.71
CA THR A 96 0.09 -11.46 -6.32
C THR A 96 -0.36 -12.61 -5.44
N THR A 97 -0.87 -13.65 -6.08
CA THR A 97 -1.21 -14.96 -5.48
C THR A 97 -0.79 -16.09 -6.40
N HIS A 98 -0.67 -17.29 -5.83
CA HIS A 98 -0.44 -18.52 -6.59
C HIS A 98 -1.76 -19.20 -6.96
N ASP A 99 -1.70 -20.13 -7.93
CA ASP A 99 -2.85 -20.97 -8.25
C ASP A 99 -3.15 -21.90 -7.06
N LEU A 100 -4.43 -22.13 -6.79
CA LEU A 100 -4.87 -23.03 -5.73
C LEU A 100 -4.63 -24.50 -6.12
N ASP A 101 -4.60 -24.81 -7.41
CA ASP A 101 -4.26 -26.13 -7.94
C ASP A 101 -2.78 -26.44 -7.59
N PRO A 102 -2.51 -27.51 -6.82
CA PRO A 102 -1.15 -27.85 -6.41
C PRO A 102 -0.21 -28.13 -7.59
N GLU A 103 -0.71 -28.63 -8.72
CA GLU A 103 0.14 -28.91 -9.90
C GLU A 103 0.52 -27.62 -10.64
N LYS A 104 -0.29 -26.56 -10.55
CA LYS A 104 -0.05 -25.28 -11.21
C LYS A 104 0.62 -24.25 -10.30
N ARG A 105 0.62 -24.46 -8.98
CA ARG A 105 1.04 -23.49 -7.97
C ARG A 105 2.44 -22.93 -8.20
N HIS A 106 3.36 -23.76 -8.69
CA HIS A 106 4.74 -23.34 -8.92
C HIS A 106 4.98 -22.69 -10.28
N SER A 107 4.11 -22.93 -11.25
CA SER A 107 4.26 -22.43 -12.62
C SER A 107 3.40 -21.21 -12.94
N HIS A 108 2.33 -20.96 -12.17
CA HIS A 108 1.36 -19.89 -12.43
C HIS A 108 1.19 -18.99 -11.22
N THR A 109 1.44 -17.71 -11.43
CA THR A 109 1.09 -16.65 -10.50
C THR A 109 0.06 -15.73 -11.15
N ARG A 110 -0.89 -15.25 -10.36
CA ARG A 110 -1.88 -14.26 -10.79
C ARG A 110 -1.62 -12.95 -10.04
N SER A 111 -1.62 -11.85 -10.77
CA SER A 111 -1.45 -10.53 -10.17
C SER A 111 -2.61 -9.64 -10.55
N MET A 112 -3.26 -9.05 -9.56
CA MET A 112 -4.41 -8.16 -9.73
C MET A 112 -4.17 -6.87 -8.95
N PRO A 113 -4.56 -5.71 -9.52
CA PRO A 113 -4.29 -4.41 -8.90
C PRO A 113 -5.03 -4.26 -7.57
N ILE A 114 -4.49 -3.42 -6.68
CA ILE A 114 -5.13 -3.00 -5.45
C ILE A 114 -5.39 -1.50 -5.52
N THR A 115 -6.58 -1.08 -5.12
CA THR A 115 -6.95 0.33 -5.02
C THR A 115 -7.37 0.67 -3.59
N ILE A 116 -6.74 1.68 -3.01
CA ILE A 116 -7.12 2.28 -1.73
C ILE A 116 -7.67 3.67 -2.02
N GLY A 117 -8.94 3.90 -1.71
CA GLY A 117 -9.62 5.16 -1.93
C GLY A 117 -9.08 6.32 -1.10
N ALA A 118 -9.46 7.53 -1.47
CA ALA A 118 -9.08 8.74 -0.74
C ALA A 118 -9.56 8.68 0.71
N ASN A 119 -8.74 9.21 1.63
CA ASN A 119 -9.05 9.28 3.06
C ASN A 119 -9.38 7.91 3.71
N ALA A 120 -9.07 6.79 3.05
CA ALA A 120 -9.24 5.47 3.66
C ALA A 120 -8.19 5.24 4.77
N TRP A 121 -8.61 4.59 5.85
CA TRP A 121 -7.72 4.23 6.95
C TRP A 121 -7.58 2.71 7.05
N ILE A 122 -6.39 2.22 6.81
CA ILE A 122 -6.03 0.80 6.92
C ILE A 122 -5.34 0.58 8.26
N GLY A 123 -5.98 -0.15 9.16
CA GLY A 123 -5.49 -0.44 10.51
C GLY A 123 -4.19 -1.25 10.51
N ALA A 124 -3.43 -1.13 11.60
CA ALA A 124 -2.16 -1.81 11.78
C ALA A 124 -2.24 -3.32 11.51
N GLY A 125 -1.26 -3.89 10.82
CA GLY A 125 -1.17 -5.33 10.54
C GLY A 125 -2.19 -5.87 9.54
N ALA A 126 -3.07 -5.03 8.98
CA ALA A 126 -4.05 -5.49 8.01
C ALA A 126 -3.37 -5.99 6.72
N VAL A 127 -3.99 -7.01 6.10
CA VAL A 127 -3.56 -7.59 4.83
C VAL A 127 -4.65 -7.37 3.80
N VAL A 128 -4.29 -6.82 2.64
CA VAL A 128 -5.20 -6.64 1.50
C VAL A 128 -4.79 -7.59 0.40
N LEU A 129 -5.71 -8.43 -0.05
CA LEU A 129 -5.48 -9.46 -1.05
C LEU A 129 -5.59 -8.91 -2.49
N PRO A 130 -5.07 -9.67 -3.49
CA PRO A 130 -5.05 -9.23 -4.88
C PRO A 130 -6.45 -8.89 -5.42
N GLY A 131 -6.54 -7.80 -6.18
CA GLY A 131 -7.76 -7.37 -6.86
C GLY A 131 -8.72 -6.53 -6.02
N VAL A 132 -8.43 -6.32 -4.72
CA VAL A 132 -9.34 -5.62 -3.81
C VAL A 132 -9.32 -4.10 -4.04
N THR A 133 -10.52 -3.54 -4.04
CA THR A 133 -10.75 -2.09 -3.96
C THR A 133 -11.33 -1.73 -2.60
N ILE A 134 -10.68 -0.81 -1.88
CA ILE A 134 -11.19 -0.20 -0.65
C ILE A 134 -11.68 1.21 -0.99
N GLY A 135 -12.97 1.46 -0.79
CA GLY A 135 -13.61 2.72 -1.11
C GLY A 135 -13.13 3.88 -0.24
N GLU A 136 -13.41 5.09 -0.70
CA GLU A 136 -13.04 6.33 0.01
C GLU A 136 -13.64 6.40 1.42
N ASN A 137 -12.97 7.09 2.33
CA ASN A 137 -13.35 7.27 3.74
C ASN A 137 -13.52 5.97 4.54
N SER A 138 -13.26 4.79 3.95
CA SER A 138 -13.49 3.52 4.64
C SER A 138 -12.41 3.23 5.67
N VAL A 139 -12.75 2.44 6.67
CA VAL A 139 -11.84 2.01 7.74
C VAL A 139 -11.72 0.50 7.75
N ILE A 140 -10.50 0.01 7.69
CA ILE A 140 -10.17 -1.40 7.91
C ILE A 140 -9.61 -1.56 9.32
N GLY A 141 -10.23 -2.40 10.13
CA GLY A 141 -9.76 -2.69 11.49
C GLY A 141 -8.36 -3.33 11.49
N ALA A 142 -7.63 -3.13 12.60
CA ALA A 142 -6.30 -3.73 12.75
C ALA A 142 -6.34 -5.27 12.63
N ASN A 143 -5.25 -5.86 12.10
CA ASN A 143 -5.08 -7.30 11.88
C ASN A 143 -6.19 -7.96 11.03
N SER A 144 -6.91 -7.19 10.23
CA SER A 144 -7.92 -7.71 9.30
C SER A 144 -7.31 -8.27 8.03
N VAL A 145 -7.97 -9.26 7.42
CA VAL A 145 -7.63 -9.76 6.08
C VAL A 145 -8.76 -9.40 5.12
N VAL A 146 -8.50 -8.45 4.23
CA VAL A 146 -9.48 -7.96 3.25
C VAL A 146 -9.41 -8.83 2.01
N THR A 147 -10.47 -9.60 1.77
CA THR A 147 -10.57 -10.61 0.70
C THR A 147 -11.55 -10.23 -0.40
N ALA A 148 -12.27 -9.13 -0.25
CA ALA A 148 -13.26 -8.61 -1.19
C ALA A 148 -13.34 -7.09 -1.08
N ASP A 149 -13.95 -6.47 -2.08
CA ASP A 149 -14.12 -5.02 -2.13
C ASP A 149 -14.87 -4.47 -0.91
N VAL A 150 -14.46 -3.29 -0.48
CA VAL A 150 -15.04 -2.54 0.62
C VAL A 150 -15.66 -1.27 0.06
N PRO A 151 -16.98 -1.05 0.24
CA PRO A 151 -17.64 0.15 -0.26
C PRO A 151 -17.15 1.41 0.50
N ALA A 152 -17.32 2.58 -0.12
CA ALA A 152 -16.99 3.85 0.50
C ALA A 152 -17.77 4.08 1.81
N ASN A 153 -17.17 4.80 2.75
CA ASN A 153 -17.75 5.19 4.04
C ASN A 153 -18.16 3.98 4.93
N ALA A 154 -17.45 2.86 4.83
CA ALA A 154 -17.75 1.65 5.59
C ALA A 154 -16.61 1.25 6.53
N VAL A 155 -16.93 0.61 7.64
CA VAL A 155 -15.97 -0.04 8.54
C VAL A 155 -16.04 -1.54 8.32
N TYR A 156 -14.88 -2.15 8.02
CA TYR A 156 -14.72 -3.60 7.88
C TYR A 156 -13.63 -4.08 8.85
N ALA A 157 -13.83 -5.23 9.46
CA ALA A 157 -12.85 -5.80 10.38
C ALA A 157 -12.97 -7.32 10.48
N GLY A 158 -11.85 -7.97 10.82
CA GLY A 158 -11.76 -9.42 11.08
C GLY A 158 -11.00 -10.18 9.99
N THR A 159 -10.92 -11.51 10.16
CA THR A 159 -10.24 -12.44 9.25
C THR A 159 -11.20 -13.60 8.91
N PRO A 160 -11.82 -13.56 7.72
CA PRO A 160 -11.83 -12.48 6.74
C PRO A 160 -12.58 -11.22 7.21
N ALA A 161 -12.22 -10.05 6.67
CA ALA A 161 -12.87 -8.79 7.01
C ALA A 161 -14.34 -8.81 6.61
N ARG A 162 -15.21 -8.35 7.52
CA ARG A 162 -16.66 -8.24 7.32
C ARG A 162 -17.16 -6.87 7.71
N PHE A 163 -18.23 -6.44 7.10
CA PHE A 163 -18.93 -5.20 7.40
C PHE A 163 -19.22 -5.08 8.89
N LYS A 164 -19.01 -3.90 9.46
CA LYS A 164 -19.32 -3.56 10.85
C LYS A 164 -20.35 -2.44 10.95
N LYS A 165 -20.13 -1.36 10.23
CA LYS A 165 -21.03 -0.19 10.23
C LYS A 165 -20.72 0.74 9.07
N TRP A 166 -21.66 1.61 8.77
CA TRP A 166 -21.47 2.79 7.93
C TRP A 166 -20.92 3.97 8.74
N LEU A 167 -20.14 4.83 8.10
CA LEU A 167 -19.60 6.06 8.70
C LEU A 167 -20.44 7.29 8.40
N ASP A 168 -21.31 7.23 7.42
CA ASP A 168 -22.18 8.34 6.94
C ASP A 168 -23.61 8.26 7.49
N GLY A 169 -23.85 7.48 8.55
CA GLY A 169 -25.14 7.37 9.20
C GLY A 169 -26.18 6.50 8.47
N ARG A 170 -25.83 5.88 7.34
CA ARG A 170 -26.73 4.91 6.68
C ARG A 170 -27.03 3.73 7.62
N ALA A 171 -28.27 3.24 7.57
CA ALA A 171 -28.62 2.01 8.26
C ALA A 171 -27.85 0.82 7.70
N ALA A 172 -27.51 -0.15 8.52
CA ALA A 172 -27.00 -1.44 8.04
C ALA A 172 -28.08 -2.07 7.14
N VAL A 173 -27.68 -2.57 5.97
CA VAL A 173 -28.56 -3.41 5.15
C VAL A 173 -28.54 -4.78 5.83
N GLU A 174 -29.72 -5.24 6.32
CA GLU A 174 -29.89 -6.56 6.92
C GLU A 174 -29.66 -7.68 5.88
#